data_be67a3ad07178002294f8039a38fdfa2
#
_entry.id   be67a3ad07178002294f8039a38fdfa2
#
_cell.length_a   1.000
_cell.length_b   1.000
_cell.length_c   1.000
_cell.angle_alpha   90.00
_cell.angle_beta   90.00
_cell.angle_gamma   90.00
#
_symmetry.space_group_name_H-M   'P 1'
#
loop_
_entity.id
_entity.type
_entity.pdbx_description
1 polymer ?
#
loop_
_entity_poly.entity_id
_entity_poly.type
_entity_poly.pdbx_seq_one_letter_code
_entity_poly.pdbx_strand_id
1 'polypeptide(L)'
;MLSNFITYIQQQELFRLSRDRILIAVSGGMDSVALVQLCKKAGVKFGIAHCNFQLRGPESDTDAQFVQGLAQQLQVPFYQISFETKKEAALAKKSIQVAARDLRYEWLESIRKTNDYQYIAVGHHHNDSIETLLINLTMGCGIRGLHGILPKNGLLIRPLLFSTRADIEGYIQQNKFDYREDSSNSSTKYTRNALRHLVVPQLQRINPNLEQTFEENFLRFRETEALYDYAIQQLKKETLTLKGKTLWIDIEGVAKAPSPLSLLYEILQAYQFKSSKIQYIYNRRAEESGALYTSKTHQLLRDRTHWIVSPISKDNTSKHSLDNLYESINKQTKGNFNLAGLAFQWEISTQKVNLKTTSKTIYLDLDQLNFPLYLRHWKDGDIFYPLGMQGKKKKLSKFFKDIKMNRFEKDATWLLCDNKGAILWVLGQRTDDRFKVIETTKRILKLNLEQTQEKN
;
A
#
# COMPACT_ATOMS: atom_id res chain seq x y z
N MET A 1 20.41 -27.17 22.35
CA MET A 1 19.26 -26.72 21.52
C MET A 1 18.25 -25.92 22.35
N LEU A 2 17.63 -26.45 23.40
CA LEU A 2 16.56 -25.73 24.15
C LEU A 2 17.03 -24.40 24.76
N SER A 3 18.20 -24.35 25.40
CA SER A 3 18.73 -23.10 25.96
C SER A 3 18.91 -22.04 24.91
N ASN A 4 19.53 -22.36 23.75
CA ASN A 4 19.72 -21.44 22.64
C ASN A 4 18.39 -20.96 22.04
N PHE A 5 17.38 -21.83 21.97
CA PHE A 5 16.03 -21.51 21.56
C PHE A 5 15.39 -20.43 22.43
N ILE A 6 15.46 -20.61 23.77
CA ILE A 6 14.93 -19.65 24.74
C ILE A 6 15.68 -18.31 24.65
N THR A 7 17.01 -18.36 24.63
CA THR A 7 17.85 -17.17 24.49
C THR A 7 17.55 -16.39 23.22
N TYR A 8 17.41 -17.09 22.09
CA TYR A 8 17.11 -16.47 20.80
C TYR A 8 15.72 -15.77 20.80
N ILE A 9 14.70 -16.43 21.35
CA ILE A 9 13.35 -15.82 21.49
C ILE A 9 13.41 -14.52 22.27
N GLN A 10 14.18 -14.49 23.36
CA GLN A 10 14.33 -13.31 24.22
C GLN A 10 15.12 -12.20 23.54
N GLN A 11 16.29 -12.53 22.93
CA GLN A 11 17.15 -11.57 22.24
C GLN A 11 16.47 -10.92 21.02
N GLN A 12 15.67 -11.70 20.28
CA GLN A 12 14.95 -11.21 19.10
C GLN A 12 13.54 -10.69 19.41
N GLU A 13 13.16 -10.65 20.70
CA GLU A 13 11.84 -10.20 21.15
C GLU A 13 10.68 -10.81 20.35
N LEU A 14 10.77 -12.12 20.07
CA LEU A 14 9.80 -12.78 19.20
C LEU A 14 8.43 -12.83 19.84
N PHE A 15 8.39 -13.29 21.09
CA PHE A 15 7.20 -13.39 21.94
C PHE A 15 7.59 -13.63 23.40
N ARG A 16 6.64 -13.46 24.32
CA ARG A 16 6.85 -13.69 25.78
C ARG A 16 6.42 -15.10 26.14
N LEU A 17 7.36 -15.95 26.53
CA LEU A 17 7.19 -17.39 26.80
C LEU A 17 6.03 -17.69 27.76
N SER A 18 5.90 -16.93 28.85
CA SER A 18 4.88 -17.16 29.88
C SER A 18 3.50 -16.60 29.59
N ARG A 19 3.39 -15.66 28.63
CA ARG A 19 2.16 -14.89 28.40
C ARG A 19 1.52 -15.14 27.06
N ASP A 20 2.34 -15.16 26.00
CA ASP A 20 1.83 -15.16 24.63
C ASP A 20 1.48 -16.60 24.20
N ARG A 21 0.40 -16.73 23.44
CA ARG A 21 -0.03 -17.98 22.79
C ARG A 21 0.37 -17.91 21.32
N ILE A 22 0.97 -18.95 20.79
CA ILE A 22 1.41 -18.99 19.39
C ILE A 22 0.71 -20.09 18.60
N LEU A 23 0.45 -19.82 17.33
CA LEU A 23 -0.04 -20.81 16.37
C LEU A 23 1.15 -21.33 15.55
N ILE A 24 1.48 -22.61 15.67
CA ILE A 24 2.60 -23.21 14.95
C ILE A 24 2.08 -23.83 13.65
N ALA A 25 2.61 -23.37 12.51
CA ALA A 25 2.36 -24.00 11.22
C ALA A 25 3.24 -25.25 11.07
N VAL A 26 2.61 -26.42 11.00
CA VAL A 26 3.29 -27.71 11.02
C VAL A 26 3.01 -28.47 9.72
N SER A 27 4.08 -28.77 8.97
CA SER A 27 4.00 -29.61 7.76
C SER A 27 4.10 -31.11 8.06
N GLY A 28 4.61 -31.49 9.24
CA GLY A 28 5.01 -32.85 9.61
C GLY A 28 6.50 -33.12 9.38
N GLY A 29 7.19 -32.27 8.63
CA GLY A 29 8.63 -32.37 8.38
C GLY A 29 9.48 -32.02 9.59
N MET A 30 10.74 -32.45 9.56
CA MET A 30 11.74 -32.40 10.62
C MET A 30 11.77 -31.03 11.33
N ASP A 31 11.87 -29.94 10.59
CA ASP A 31 12.03 -28.60 11.15
C ASP A 31 10.77 -28.16 11.91
N SER A 32 9.58 -28.46 11.36
CA SER A 32 8.32 -28.14 12.01
C SER A 32 8.07 -28.95 13.29
N VAL A 33 8.47 -30.22 13.29
CA VAL A 33 8.40 -31.10 14.48
C VAL A 33 9.38 -30.61 15.54
N ALA A 34 10.63 -30.27 15.17
CA ALA A 34 11.61 -29.70 16.10
C ALA A 34 11.08 -28.44 16.79
N LEU A 35 10.44 -27.52 16.03
CA LEU A 35 9.82 -26.32 16.56
C LEU A 35 8.74 -26.65 17.60
N VAL A 36 7.83 -27.58 17.28
CA VAL A 36 6.77 -28.02 18.19
C VAL A 36 7.34 -28.58 19.50
N GLN A 37 8.34 -29.47 19.39
CA GLN A 37 8.96 -30.11 20.57
C GLN A 37 9.74 -29.12 21.43
N LEU A 38 10.42 -28.14 20.82
CA LEU A 38 11.10 -27.07 21.56
C LEU A 38 10.10 -26.17 22.28
N CYS A 39 9.00 -25.79 21.63
CA CYS A 39 7.93 -25.01 22.26
C CYS A 39 7.30 -25.76 23.43
N LYS A 40 7.06 -27.07 23.31
CA LYS A 40 6.55 -27.91 24.40
C LYS A 40 7.52 -27.95 25.58
N LYS A 41 8.82 -28.23 25.32
CA LYS A 41 9.86 -28.26 26.36
C LYS A 41 10.10 -26.89 27.02
N ALA A 42 9.90 -25.80 26.28
CA ALA A 42 10.00 -24.42 26.80
C ALA A 42 8.74 -23.96 27.57
N GLY A 43 7.71 -24.79 27.68
CA GLY A 43 6.46 -24.45 28.38
C GLY A 43 5.61 -23.39 27.66
N VAL A 44 5.81 -23.21 26.37
CA VAL A 44 5.03 -22.24 25.54
C VAL A 44 3.60 -22.74 25.38
N LYS A 45 2.62 -21.85 25.46
CA LYS A 45 1.23 -22.14 25.12
C LYS A 45 1.04 -22.04 23.60
N PHE A 46 0.68 -23.13 22.94
CA PHE A 46 0.54 -23.12 21.48
C PHE A 46 -0.60 -24.01 20.97
N GLY A 47 -1.01 -23.77 19.72
CA GLY A 47 -1.81 -24.68 18.92
C GLY A 47 -1.06 -25.05 17.64
N ILE A 48 -1.45 -26.16 17.03
CA ILE A 48 -0.89 -26.69 15.78
C ILE A 48 -1.87 -26.44 14.64
N ALA A 49 -1.37 -25.87 13.54
CA ALA A 49 -2.11 -25.68 12.29
C ALA A 49 -1.44 -26.42 11.14
N HIS A 50 -2.20 -27.24 10.41
CA HIS A 50 -1.75 -28.01 9.26
C HIS A 50 -2.55 -27.67 7.99
N CYS A 51 -1.83 -27.40 6.89
CA CYS A 51 -2.42 -27.18 5.56
C CYS A 51 -2.13 -28.39 4.67
N ASN A 52 -3.17 -29.12 4.28
CA ASN A 52 -3.09 -30.16 3.26
C ASN A 52 -3.35 -29.55 1.88
N PHE A 53 -2.33 -29.45 1.04
CA PHE A 53 -2.43 -28.84 -0.30
C PHE A 53 -2.88 -29.81 -1.37
N GLN A 54 -3.10 -31.08 -1.07
CA GLN A 54 -3.52 -32.16 -1.96
C GLN A 54 -2.65 -32.27 -3.25
N LEU A 55 -1.35 -31.98 -3.12
CA LEU A 55 -0.41 -32.00 -4.26
C LEU A 55 0.26 -33.35 -4.47
N ARG A 56 0.26 -34.24 -3.45
CA ARG A 56 0.96 -35.53 -3.42
C ARG A 56 0.03 -36.71 -3.18
N GLY A 57 -1.29 -36.54 -3.42
CA GLY A 57 -2.27 -37.60 -3.23
C GLY A 57 -2.25 -38.17 -1.80
N PRO A 58 -2.20 -39.53 -1.64
CA PRO A 58 -2.29 -40.20 -0.32
C PRO A 58 -1.19 -39.78 0.68
N GLU A 59 0.02 -39.41 0.20
CA GLU A 59 1.07 -38.93 1.09
C GLU A 59 0.63 -37.67 1.87
N SER A 60 -0.07 -36.76 1.21
CA SER A 60 -0.56 -35.54 1.86
C SER A 60 -1.56 -35.82 2.99
N ASP A 61 -2.37 -36.88 2.85
CA ASP A 61 -3.33 -37.29 3.87
C ASP A 61 -2.62 -38.01 5.03
N THR A 62 -1.58 -38.80 4.74
CA THR A 62 -0.74 -39.45 5.75
C THR A 62 0.01 -38.41 6.60
N ASP A 63 0.50 -37.32 5.97
CA ASP A 63 1.15 -36.21 6.69
C ASP A 63 0.15 -35.50 7.62
N ALA A 64 -1.08 -35.30 7.16
CA ALA A 64 -2.13 -34.70 7.98
C ALA A 64 -2.48 -35.55 9.21
N GLN A 65 -2.59 -36.89 9.02
CA GLN A 65 -2.83 -37.83 10.12
C GLN A 65 -1.68 -37.83 11.13
N PHE A 66 -0.42 -37.82 10.64
CA PHE A 66 0.75 -37.72 11.52
C PHE A 66 0.71 -36.45 12.39
N VAL A 67 0.44 -35.27 11.79
CA VAL A 67 0.39 -34.01 12.53
C VAL A 67 -0.78 -33.99 13.52
N GLN A 68 -1.92 -34.58 13.17
CA GLN A 68 -3.05 -34.74 14.07
C GLN A 68 -2.67 -35.62 15.28
N GLY A 69 -2.01 -36.78 15.04
CA GLY A 69 -1.49 -37.66 16.09
C GLY A 69 -0.52 -36.97 17.03
N LEU A 70 0.41 -36.14 16.45
CA LEU A 70 1.35 -35.32 17.24
C LEU A 70 0.61 -34.30 18.13
N ALA A 71 -0.42 -33.64 17.64
CA ALA A 71 -1.21 -32.70 18.42
C ALA A 71 -1.97 -33.39 19.57
N GLN A 72 -2.54 -34.57 19.31
CA GLN A 72 -3.21 -35.39 20.32
C GLN A 72 -2.24 -35.86 21.40
N GLN A 73 -1.07 -36.37 21.03
CA GLN A 73 -0.02 -36.79 21.98
C GLN A 73 0.43 -35.65 22.89
N LEU A 74 0.54 -34.44 22.34
CA LEU A 74 0.97 -33.24 23.07
C LEU A 74 -0.17 -32.58 23.84
N GLN A 75 -1.43 -32.99 23.61
CA GLN A 75 -2.64 -32.43 24.19
C GLN A 75 -2.78 -30.91 23.88
N VAL A 76 -2.59 -30.51 22.61
CA VAL A 76 -2.70 -29.14 22.15
C VAL A 76 -3.80 -28.98 21.10
N PRO A 77 -4.40 -27.77 20.95
CA PRO A 77 -5.38 -27.50 19.91
C PRO A 77 -4.82 -27.80 18.51
N PHE A 78 -5.64 -28.45 17.66
CA PHE A 78 -5.29 -28.80 16.30
C PHE A 78 -6.29 -28.19 15.31
N TYR A 79 -5.77 -27.56 14.27
CA TYR A 79 -6.52 -26.99 13.17
C TYR A 79 -6.01 -27.52 11.85
N GLN A 80 -6.90 -27.93 10.97
CA GLN A 80 -6.57 -28.46 9.65
C GLN A 80 -7.47 -27.87 8.58
N ILE A 81 -6.88 -27.70 7.39
CA ILE A 81 -7.62 -27.37 6.16
C ILE A 81 -7.02 -28.17 4.98
N SER A 82 -7.88 -28.50 4.02
CA SER A 82 -7.46 -29.06 2.73
C SER A 82 -7.78 -28.07 1.62
N PHE A 83 -6.84 -27.86 0.70
CA PHE A 83 -6.97 -26.94 -0.44
C PHE A 83 -6.96 -27.66 -1.77
N GLU A 84 -7.85 -27.31 -2.67
CA GLU A 84 -7.77 -27.69 -4.10
C GLU A 84 -6.73 -26.78 -4.82
N THR A 85 -5.46 -26.87 -4.40
CA THR A 85 -4.40 -25.91 -4.75
C THR A 85 -4.23 -25.71 -6.27
N LYS A 86 -4.35 -26.75 -7.07
CA LYS A 86 -4.23 -26.65 -8.54
C LYS A 86 -5.34 -25.82 -9.16
N LYS A 87 -6.57 -25.96 -8.66
CA LYS A 87 -7.75 -25.20 -9.10
C LYS A 87 -7.62 -23.73 -8.72
N GLU A 88 -7.27 -23.47 -7.47
CA GLU A 88 -7.07 -22.10 -6.96
C GLU A 88 -5.94 -21.36 -7.71
N ALA A 89 -4.83 -22.05 -7.99
CA ALA A 89 -3.72 -21.50 -8.78
C ALA A 89 -4.15 -21.10 -10.19
N ALA A 90 -4.96 -21.94 -10.85
CA ALA A 90 -5.49 -21.68 -12.19
C ALA A 90 -6.45 -20.47 -12.18
N LEU A 91 -7.39 -20.41 -11.23
CA LEU A 91 -8.32 -19.28 -11.09
C LEU A 91 -7.59 -17.96 -10.82
N ALA A 92 -6.57 -17.98 -9.94
CA ALA A 92 -5.79 -16.80 -9.59
C ALA A 92 -4.72 -16.43 -10.65
N LYS A 93 -4.52 -17.25 -11.69
CA LYS A 93 -3.44 -17.11 -12.70
C LYS A 93 -2.05 -16.97 -12.06
N LYS A 94 -1.79 -17.80 -11.03
CA LYS A 94 -0.53 -17.83 -10.27
C LYS A 94 0.14 -19.19 -10.41
N SER A 95 1.45 -19.26 -10.10
CA SER A 95 2.11 -20.58 -9.95
C SER A 95 1.53 -21.32 -8.73
N ILE A 96 1.56 -22.65 -8.78
CA ILE A 96 1.08 -23.52 -7.67
C ILE A 96 1.75 -23.13 -6.33
N GLN A 97 3.05 -22.83 -6.35
CA GLN A 97 3.80 -22.44 -5.15
C GLN A 97 3.33 -21.11 -4.56
N VAL A 98 3.09 -20.11 -5.42
CA VAL A 98 2.59 -18.79 -4.98
C VAL A 98 1.17 -18.93 -4.44
N ALA A 99 0.30 -19.68 -5.13
CA ALA A 99 -1.08 -19.92 -4.67
C ALA A 99 -1.10 -20.66 -3.32
N ALA A 100 -0.32 -21.75 -3.19
CA ALA A 100 -0.20 -22.49 -1.93
C ALA A 100 0.30 -21.61 -0.77
N ARG A 101 1.25 -20.70 -1.06
CA ARG A 101 1.76 -19.76 -0.07
C ARG A 101 0.67 -18.76 0.38
N ASP A 102 -0.03 -18.18 -0.57
CA ASP A 102 -1.08 -17.18 -0.28
C ASP A 102 -2.21 -17.82 0.54
N LEU A 103 -2.73 -18.96 0.10
CA LEU A 103 -3.77 -19.75 0.81
C LEU A 103 -3.34 -20.11 2.24
N ARG A 104 -2.09 -20.57 2.41
CA ARG A 104 -1.53 -20.89 3.74
C ARG A 104 -1.60 -19.71 4.69
N TYR A 105 -1.05 -18.55 4.28
CA TYR A 105 -0.95 -17.41 5.20
C TYR A 105 -2.30 -16.74 5.47
N GLU A 106 -3.19 -16.72 4.49
CA GLU A 106 -4.55 -16.22 4.66
C GLU A 106 -5.33 -17.07 5.69
N TRP A 107 -5.26 -18.40 5.55
CA TRP A 107 -5.92 -19.29 6.49
C TRP A 107 -5.29 -19.26 7.88
N LEU A 108 -3.96 -19.31 8.00
CA LEU A 108 -3.27 -19.22 9.28
C LEU A 108 -3.62 -17.94 10.03
N GLU A 109 -3.73 -16.81 9.32
CA GLU A 109 -4.14 -15.54 9.93
C GLU A 109 -5.60 -15.56 10.39
N SER A 110 -6.49 -16.22 9.67
CA SER A 110 -7.88 -16.40 10.11
C SER A 110 -7.95 -17.22 11.39
N ILE A 111 -7.24 -18.36 11.48
CA ILE A 111 -7.18 -19.20 12.70
C ILE A 111 -6.54 -18.42 13.85
N ARG A 112 -5.44 -17.71 13.60
CA ARG A 112 -4.78 -16.88 14.60
C ARG A 112 -5.76 -15.90 15.26
N LYS A 113 -6.51 -15.14 14.43
CA LYS A 113 -7.49 -14.15 14.91
C LYS A 113 -8.64 -14.77 15.66
N THR A 114 -9.25 -15.82 15.11
CA THR A 114 -10.45 -16.46 15.69
C THR A 114 -10.16 -17.12 17.05
N ASN A 115 -8.91 -17.55 17.29
CA ASN A 115 -8.53 -18.29 18.51
C ASN A 115 -7.57 -17.52 19.42
N ASP A 116 -7.43 -16.20 19.22
CA ASP A 116 -6.62 -15.29 20.07
C ASP A 116 -5.16 -15.69 20.20
N TYR A 117 -4.52 -16.19 19.13
CA TYR A 117 -3.07 -16.37 19.10
C TYR A 117 -2.39 -15.05 18.76
N GLN A 118 -1.31 -14.72 19.48
CA GLN A 118 -0.58 -13.47 19.25
C GLN A 118 0.30 -13.53 18.02
N TYR A 119 0.88 -14.70 17.73
CA TYR A 119 1.82 -14.88 16.61
C TYR A 119 1.57 -16.19 15.87
N ILE A 120 2.03 -16.24 14.62
CA ILE A 120 2.16 -17.46 13.81
C ILE A 120 3.65 -17.83 13.78
N ALA A 121 4.01 -19.05 14.18
CA ALA A 121 5.38 -19.54 14.14
C ALA A 121 5.58 -20.54 13.00
N VAL A 122 6.71 -20.40 12.29
CA VAL A 122 7.11 -21.31 11.20
C VAL A 122 8.52 -21.82 11.42
N GLY A 123 8.78 -23.05 10.97
CA GLY A 123 10.03 -23.77 11.19
C GLY A 123 11.15 -23.41 10.20
N HIS A 124 11.32 -22.13 9.82
CA HIS A 124 12.48 -21.71 9.03
C HIS A 124 13.74 -21.69 9.89
N HIS A 125 14.83 -22.18 9.35
CA HIS A 125 16.14 -22.26 10.00
C HIS A 125 17.22 -21.48 9.23
N HIS A 126 18.45 -21.44 9.74
CA HIS A 126 19.55 -20.61 9.21
C HIS A 126 19.84 -20.88 7.71
N ASN A 127 19.92 -22.15 7.29
CA ASN A 127 20.20 -22.48 5.89
C ASN A 127 19.11 -21.99 4.93
N ASP A 128 17.84 -21.86 5.38
CA ASP A 128 16.79 -21.22 4.56
C ASP A 128 17.10 -19.73 4.27
N SER A 129 17.77 -19.04 5.19
CA SER A 129 18.24 -17.65 4.95
C SER A 129 19.33 -17.61 3.90
N ILE A 130 20.27 -18.54 3.92
CA ILE A 130 21.33 -18.69 2.89
C ILE A 130 20.69 -18.92 1.51
N GLU A 131 19.78 -19.89 1.41
CA GLU A 131 19.05 -20.16 0.17
C GLU A 131 18.29 -18.95 -0.34
N THR A 132 17.65 -18.22 0.58
CA THR A 132 16.87 -17.00 0.23
C THR A 132 17.78 -15.89 -0.28
N LEU A 133 18.94 -15.65 0.35
CA LEU A 133 19.92 -14.70 -0.15
C LEU A 133 20.42 -15.06 -1.56
N LEU A 134 20.78 -16.32 -1.78
CA LEU A 134 21.25 -16.79 -3.09
C LEU A 134 20.18 -16.65 -4.18
N ILE A 135 18.91 -16.95 -3.87
CA ILE A 135 17.78 -16.69 -4.79
C ILE A 135 17.67 -15.20 -5.10
N ASN A 136 17.69 -14.36 -4.09
CA ASN A 136 17.56 -12.91 -4.27
C ASN A 136 18.71 -12.34 -5.11
N LEU A 137 19.95 -12.77 -4.87
CA LEU A 137 21.12 -12.36 -5.67
C LEU A 137 20.98 -12.76 -7.14
N THR A 138 20.50 -13.97 -7.42
CA THR A 138 20.33 -14.45 -8.80
C THR A 138 19.18 -13.78 -9.54
N MET A 139 18.13 -13.38 -8.82
CA MET A 139 16.95 -12.73 -9.39
C MET A 139 17.07 -11.18 -9.43
N GLY A 140 18.09 -10.64 -8.81
CA GLY A 140 18.29 -9.20 -8.64
C GLY A 140 17.53 -8.64 -7.43
N CYS A 141 18.27 -8.02 -6.51
CA CYS A 141 17.70 -7.42 -5.31
C CYS A 141 18.42 -6.14 -4.92
N GLY A 142 17.75 -5.29 -4.13
CA GLY A 142 18.38 -4.20 -3.37
C GLY A 142 18.82 -4.68 -2.00
N ILE A 143 19.27 -3.74 -1.15
CA ILE A 143 19.80 -4.03 0.20
C ILE A 143 18.83 -4.90 1.03
N ARG A 144 17.50 -4.67 0.94
CA ARG A 144 16.46 -5.46 1.64
C ARG A 144 16.38 -6.92 1.21
N GLY A 145 16.99 -7.31 0.12
CA GLY A 145 17.08 -8.71 -0.31
C GLY A 145 18.28 -9.46 0.25
N LEU A 146 19.23 -8.77 0.90
CA LEU A 146 20.49 -9.36 1.33
C LEU A 146 20.47 -9.86 2.78
N HIS A 147 19.60 -9.36 3.63
CA HIS A 147 19.57 -9.69 5.07
C HIS A 147 19.05 -11.10 5.41
N GLY A 148 18.77 -11.93 4.39
CA GLY A 148 18.19 -13.27 4.57
C GLY A 148 16.72 -13.21 5.04
N ILE A 149 16.33 -14.19 5.83
CA ILE A 149 14.99 -14.26 6.42
C ILE A 149 15.01 -13.52 7.77
N LEU A 150 14.05 -12.60 7.98
CA LEU A 150 13.95 -11.88 9.26
C LEU A 150 13.36 -12.77 10.36
N PRO A 151 13.85 -12.67 11.60
CA PRO A 151 13.30 -13.40 12.76
C PRO A 151 11.81 -13.15 12.98
N LYS A 152 11.38 -11.91 12.72
CA LYS A 152 9.99 -11.45 12.88
C LYS A 152 9.60 -10.58 11.68
N ASN A 153 8.40 -10.80 11.16
CA ASN A 153 7.80 -9.96 10.12
C ASN A 153 6.32 -9.78 10.44
N GLY A 154 5.97 -8.66 11.05
CA GLY A 154 4.64 -8.44 11.62
C GLY A 154 4.32 -9.50 12.68
N LEU A 155 3.30 -10.31 12.43
CA LEU A 155 2.85 -11.37 13.36
C LEU A 155 3.43 -12.75 13.03
N LEU A 156 4.24 -12.86 11.99
CA LEU A 156 4.94 -14.09 11.62
C LEU A 156 6.33 -14.14 12.26
N ILE A 157 6.60 -15.18 13.04
CA ILE A 157 7.85 -15.39 13.77
C ILE A 157 8.56 -16.67 13.34
N ARG A 158 9.89 -16.72 13.49
CA ARG A 158 10.75 -17.84 13.06
C ARG A 158 11.72 -18.21 14.17
N PRO A 159 11.26 -18.97 15.15
CA PRO A 159 12.04 -19.25 16.34
C PRO A 159 13.25 -20.18 16.12
N LEU A 160 13.37 -20.84 14.94
CA LEU A 160 14.48 -21.73 14.62
C LEU A 160 15.60 -21.09 13.78
N LEU A 161 15.52 -19.79 13.44
CA LEU A 161 16.53 -19.15 12.60
C LEU A 161 17.94 -19.12 13.22
N PHE A 162 18.08 -19.32 14.51
CA PHE A 162 19.38 -19.46 15.19
C PHE A 162 20.09 -20.78 14.91
N SER A 163 19.39 -21.79 14.43
CA SER A 163 19.89 -23.16 14.26
C SER A 163 20.15 -23.50 12.80
N THR A 164 21.18 -24.29 12.58
CA THR A 164 21.45 -24.92 11.29
C THR A 164 20.56 -26.16 11.09
N ARG A 165 20.46 -26.64 9.87
CA ARG A 165 19.81 -27.92 9.57
C ARG A 165 20.46 -29.08 10.35
N ALA A 166 21.80 -29.10 10.45
CA ALA A 166 22.53 -30.12 11.19
C ALA A 166 22.19 -30.12 12.68
N ASP A 167 22.03 -28.93 13.29
CA ASP A 167 21.60 -28.81 14.71
C ASP A 167 20.20 -29.40 14.92
N ILE A 168 19.28 -29.13 14.00
CA ILE A 168 17.90 -29.66 14.05
C ILE A 168 17.89 -31.17 13.91
N GLU A 169 18.65 -31.70 12.92
CA GLU A 169 18.78 -33.14 12.72
C GLU A 169 19.35 -33.83 13.94
N GLY A 170 20.45 -33.34 14.49
CA GLY A 170 21.03 -33.84 15.74
C GLY A 170 20.04 -33.82 16.92
N TYR A 171 19.24 -32.74 17.05
CA TYR A 171 18.23 -32.64 18.08
C TYR A 171 17.10 -33.68 17.94
N ILE A 172 16.60 -33.89 16.73
CA ILE A 172 15.56 -34.86 16.43
C ILE A 172 16.07 -36.29 16.70
N GLN A 173 17.27 -36.63 16.22
CA GLN A 173 17.90 -37.96 16.42
C GLN A 173 18.18 -38.26 17.90
N GLN A 174 18.75 -37.31 18.61
CA GLN A 174 19.07 -37.46 20.03
C GLN A 174 17.83 -37.71 20.89
N ASN A 175 16.67 -37.10 20.52
CA ASN A 175 15.44 -37.28 21.27
C ASN A 175 14.51 -38.34 20.68
N LYS A 176 14.89 -38.98 19.57
CA LYS A 176 14.12 -40.01 18.86
C LYS A 176 12.70 -39.55 18.51
N PHE A 177 12.58 -38.30 18.01
CA PHE A 177 11.30 -37.79 17.55
C PHE A 177 11.00 -38.26 16.14
N ASP A 178 9.79 -38.76 15.94
CA ASP A 178 9.29 -39.12 14.60
C ASP A 178 8.96 -37.85 13.81
N TYR A 179 9.22 -37.93 12.49
CA TYR A 179 8.84 -36.90 11.53
C TYR A 179 8.58 -37.53 10.15
N ARG A 180 8.01 -36.75 9.25
CA ARG A 180 7.72 -37.18 7.88
C ARG A 180 8.75 -36.60 6.91
N GLU A 181 9.29 -37.40 6.04
CA GLU A 181 10.14 -36.94 4.95
C GLU A 181 9.25 -36.58 3.75
N ASP A 182 9.43 -35.38 3.20
CA ASP A 182 8.76 -34.95 1.99
C ASP A 182 9.56 -35.44 0.79
N SER A 183 8.99 -36.39 0.02
CA SER A 183 9.62 -36.96 -1.17
C SER A 183 10.03 -35.92 -2.22
N SER A 184 9.40 -34.77 -2.24
CA SER A 184 9.75 -33.67 -3.14
C SER A 184 11.05 -32.92 -2.78
N ASN A 185 11.59 -33.14 -1.56
CA ASN A 185 12.82 -32.48 -1.10
C ASN A 185 14.07 -32.95 -1.87
N SER A 186 14.07 -34.15 -2.41
CA SER A 186 15.18 -34.70 -3.23
C SER A 186 15.21 -34.14 -4.66
N SER A 187 14.13 -33.55 -5.14
CA SER A 187 14.01 -33.07 -6.51
C SER A 187 14.71 -31.72 -6.70
N THR A 188 15.63 -31.62 -7.66
CA THR A 188 16.30 -30.36 -8.04
C THR A 188 15.48 -29.52 -9.02
N LYS A 189 14.24 -29.89 -9.34
CA LYS A 189 13.35 -29.14 -10.24
C LYS A 189 13.02 -27.74 -9.71
N TYR A 190 13.00 -27.56 -8.41
CA TYR A 190 12.72 -26.27 -7.76
C TYR A 190 14.01 -25.53 -7.44
N THR A 191 14.05 -24.23 -7.72
CA THR A 191 15.24 -23.37 -7.53
C THR A 191 15.85 -23.49 -6.14
N ARG A 192 15.02 -23.51 -5.08
CA ARG A 192 15.51 -23.65 -3.70
C ARG A 192 16.21 -25.01 -3.47
N ASN A 193 15.62 -26.10 -3.95
CA ASN A 193 16.24 -27.42 -3.85
C ASN A 193 17.51 -27.52 -4.68
N ALA A 194 17.53 -26.94 -5.89
CA ALA A 194 18.74 -26.89 -6.71
C ALA A 194 19.88 -26.17 -5.98
N LEU A 195 19.61 -25.01 -5.36
CA LEU A 195 20.60 -24.30 -4.55
C LEU A 195 21.08 -25.15 -3.37
N ARG A 196 20.16 -25.77 -2.62
CA ARG A 196 20.46 -26.64 -1.47
C ARG A 196 21.35 -27.83 -1.82
N HIS A 197 21.07 -28.50 -2.94
CA HIS A 197 21.77 -29.74 -3.30
C HIS A 197 22.98 -29.53 -4.20
N LEU A 198 23.01 -28.48 -5.04
CA LEU A 198 24.05 -28.28 -6.04
C LEU A 198 25.01 -27.14 -5.73
N VAL A 199 24.51 -26.02 -5.12
CA VAL A 199 25.29 -24.81 -4.95
C VAL A 199 25.86 -24.70 -3.53
N VAL A 200 25.02 -24.79 -2.51
CA VAL A 200 25.46 -24.64 -1.10
C VAL A 200 26.56 -25.63 -0.75
N PRO A 201 26.54 -26.93 -1.13
CA PRO A 201 27.65 -27.85 -0.84
C PRO A 201 28.98 -27.45 -1.49
N GLN A 202 28.95 -26.80 -2.66
CA GLN A 202 30.19 -26.29 -3.30
C GLN A 202 30.74 -25.09 -2.56
N LEU A 203 29.87 -24.20 -2.09
CA LEU A 203 30.27 -23.05 -1.25
C LEU A 203 30.86 -23.52 0.10
N GLN A 204 30.31 -24.58 0.69
CA GLN A 204 30.83 -25.18 1.92
C GLN A 204 32.21 -25.84 1.73
N ARG A 205 32.50 -26.38 0.52
CA ARG A 205 33.86 -26.86 0.18
C ARG A 205 34.90 -25.72 0.10
N ILE A 206 34.47 -24.53 -0.34
CA ILE A 206 35.30 -23.35 -0.42
C ILE A 206 35.50 -22.74 0.99
N ASN A 207 34.42 -22.65 1.76
CA ASN A 207 34.41 -22.17 3.14
C ASN A 207 33.69 -23.14 4.06
N PRO A 208 34.41 -23.99 4.82
CA PRO A 208 33.78 -24.92 5.77
C PRO A 208 32.97 -24.25 6.88
N ASN A 209 33.24 -22.96 7.17
CA ASN A 209 32.47 -22.16 8.14
C ASN A 209 31.41 -21.29 7.47
N LEU A 210 30.82 -21.79 6.38
CA LEU A 210 29.88 -21.02 5.55
C LEU A 210 28.71 -20.47 6.37
N GLU A 211 28.10 -21.27 7.21
CA GLU A 211 26.93 -20.88 8.02
C GLU A 211 27.27 -19.71 8.94
N GLN A 212 28.37 -19.79 9.67
CA GLN A 212 28.82 -18.68 10.55
C GLN A 212 29.12 -17.42 9.73
N THR A 213 29.81 -17.55 8.61
CA THR A 213 30.13 -16.41 7.72
C THR A 213 28.86 -15.71 7.25
N PHE A 214 27.83 -16.47 6.87
CA PHE A 214 26.55 -15.90 6.43
C PHE A 214 25.76 -15.29 7.58
N GLU A 215 25.81 -15.84 8.79
CA GLU A 215 25.21 -15.23 9.96
C GLU A 215 25.77 -13.82 10.23
N GLU A 216 27.10 -13.69 10.21
CA GLU A 216 27.79 -12.41 10.35
C GLU A 216 27.43 -11.43 9.21
N ASN A 217 27.35 -11.94 7.97
CA ASN A 217 26.96 -11.13 6.83
C ASN A 217 25.51 -10.64 6.93
N PHE A 218 24.58 -11.51 7.37
CA PHE A 218 23.19 -11.10 7.60
C PHE A 218 23.09 -10.00 8.65
N LEU A 219 23.86 -10.07 9.73
CA LEU A 219 23.90 -9.02 10.74
C LEU A 219 24.39 -7.69 10.12
N ARG A 220 25.52 -7.70 9.41
CA ARG A 220 26.07 -6.53 8.73
C ARG A 220 25.08 -5.93 7.71
N PHE A 221 24.39 -6.76 6.95
CA PHE A 221 23.38 -6.29 5.99
C PHE A 221 22.19 -5.64 6.67
N ARG A 222 21.70 -6.18 7.81
CA ARG A 222 20.62 -5.55 8.61
C ARG A 222 21.04 -4.20 9.17
N GLU A 223 22.27 -4.09 9.68
CA GLU A 223 22.81 -2.82 10.18
C GLU A 223 22.94 -1.79 9.04
N THR A 224 23.42 -2.22 7.89
CA THR A 224 23.53 -1.37 6.69
C THR A 224 22.14 -0.94 6.21
N GLU A 225 21.15 -1.84 6.20
CA GLU A 225 19.77 -1.53 5.85
C GLU A 225 19.17 -0.50 6.81
N ALA A 226 19.42 -0.62 8.12
CA ALA A 226 18.96 0.35 9.10
C ALA A 226 19.51 1.77 8.84
N LEU A 227 20.79 1.88 8.49
CA LEU A 227 21.42 3.15 8.07
C LEU A 227 20.83 3.67 6.76
N TYR A 228 20.62 2.79 5.78
CA TYR A 228 19.97 3.12 4.52
C TYR A 228 18.56 3.66 4.75
N ASP A 229 17.73 2.97 5.55
CA ASP A 229 16.38 3.37 5.86
C ASP A 229 16.33 4.71 6.59
N TYR A 230 17.25 4.94 7.53
CA TYR A 230 17.38 6.23 8.20
C TYR A 230 17.67 7.35 7.21
N ALA A 231 18.65 7.17 6.33
CA ALA A 231 18.99 8.16 5.30
C ALA A 231 17.82 8.44 4.36
N ILE A 232 17.14 7.38 3.88
CA ILE A 232 15.94 7.51 3.03
C ILE A 232 14.83 8.28 3.74
N GLN A 233 14.58 8.02 5.03
CA GLN A 233 13.56 8.76 5.78
C GLN A 233 13.90 10.25 5.93
N GLN A 234 15.17 10.61 6.16
CA GLN A 234 15.58 12.02 6.21
C GLN A 234 15.35 12.70 4.84
N LEU A 235 15.83 12.08 3.76
CA LEU A 235 15.66 12.61 2.41
C LEU A 235 14.17 12.74 2.02
N LYS A 236 13.31 11.81 2.44
CA LYS A 236 11.86 11.90 2.24
C LYS A 236 11.26 13.10 2.99
N LYS A 237 11.69 13.39 4.21
CA LYS A 237 11.21 14.58 4.96
C LYS A 237 11.55 15.89 4.25
N GLU A 238 12.71 15.95 3.61
CA GLU A 238 13.19 17.15 2.91
C GLU A 238 12.51 17.32 1.52
N THR A 239 12.19 16.23 0.85
CA THR A 239 11.74 16.25 -0.55
C THR A 239 10.26 16.04 -0.77
N LEU A 240 9.50 15.64 0.26
CA LEU A 240 8.08 15.31 0.14
C LEU A 240 7.19 16.30 0.88
N THR A 241 6.10 16.68 0.23
CA THR A 241 5.00 17.44 0.85
C THR A 241 3.67 16.78 0.53
N LEU A 242 2.88 16.46 1.56
CA LEU A 242 1.53 15.95 1.41
C LEU A 242 0.53 17.11 1.34
N LYS A 243 -0.30 17.17 0.29
CA LYS A 243 -1.39 18.16 0.14
C LYS A 243 -2.70 17.43 -0.13
N GLY A 244 -3.55 17.30 0.91
CA GLY A 244 -4.74 16.45 0.85
C GLY A 244 -4.36 15.02 0.47
N LYS A 245 -4.94 14.48 -0.59
CA LYS A 245 -4.67 13.11 -1.10
C LYS A 245 -3.51 13.04 -2.11
N THR A 246 -2.78 14.13 -2.35
CA THR A 246 -1.69 14.18 -3.33
C THR A 246 -0.33 14.30 -2.64
N LEU A 247 0.63 13.50 -3.11
CA LEU A 247 2.03 13.61 -2.69
C LEU A 247 2.80 14.46 -3.70
N TRP A 248 3.45 15.50 -3.21
CA TRP A 248 4.32 16.39 -3.98
C TRP A 248 5.77 16.01 -3.71
N ILE A 249 6.53 15.74 -4.76
CA ILE A 249 7.94 15.32 -4.71
C ILE A 249 8.76 16.41 -5.38
N ASP A 250 9.66 17.06 -4.64
CA ASP A 250 10.55 18.09 -5.19
C ASP A 250 11.58 17.45 -6.12
N ILE A 251 11.54 17.84 -7.41
CA ILE A 251 12.41 17.29 -8.45
C ILE A 251 13.88 17.65 -8.20
N GLU A 252 14.13 18.89 -7.79
CA GLU A 252 15.49 19.39 -7.54
C GLU A 252 16.06 18.78 -6.26
N GLY A 253 15.27 18.70 -5.20
CA GLY A 253 15.66 18.04 -3.96
C GLY A 253 16.02 16.58 -4.19
N VAL A 254 15.22 15.84 -4.96
CA VAL A 254 15.55 14.46 -5.34
C VAL A 254 16.83 14.42 -6.19
N ALA A 255 17.02 15.35 -7.14
CA ALA A 255 18.21 15.35 -8.01
C ALA A 255 19.52 15.65 -7.26
N LYS A 256 19.45 16.39 -6.15
CA LYS A 256 20.59 16.70 -5.27
C LYS A 256 20.90 15.59 -4.25
N ALA A 257 20.03 14.60 -4.08
CA ALA A 257 20.26 13.49 -3.17
C ALA A 257 21.50 12.67 -3.56
N PRO A 258 22.21 12.05 -2.61
CA PRO A 258 23.39 11.23 -2.91
C PRO A 258 23.13 10.09 -3.90
N SER A 259 21.92 9.55 -3.90
CA SER A 259 21.44 8.53 -4.84
C SER A 259 19.99 8.84 -5.28
N PRO A 260 19.82 9.71 -6.29
CA PRO A 260 18.50 10.21 -6.71
C PRO A 260 17.53 9.11 -7.15
N LEU A 261 18.04 8.13 -7.91
CA LEU A 261 17.24 7.00 -8.39
C LEU A 261 16.77 6.10 -7.26
N SER A 262 17.64 5.81 -6.29
CA SER A 262 17.27 5.00 -5.12
C SER A 262 16.19 5.72 -4.30
N LEU A 263 16.36 7.04 -4.08
CA LEU A 263 15.35 7.83 -3.38
C LEU A 263 14.01 7.81 -4.12
N LEU A 264 14.02 8.08 -5.42
CA LEU A 264 12.80 8.09 -6.22
C LEU A 264 12.14 6.70 -6.28
N TYR A 265 12.94 5.62 -6.32
CA TYR A 265 12.47 4.25 -6.23
C TYR A 265 11.77 4.01 -4.90
N GLU A 266 12.38 4.36 -3.77
CA GLU A 266 11.84 4.20 -2.42
C GLU A 266 10.57 5.05 -2.16
N ILE A 267 10.38 6.11 -2.94
CA ILE A 267 9.15 6.90 -2.90
C ILE A 267 8.06 6.22 -3.75
N LEU A 268 8.35 5.91 -5.01
CA LEU A 268 7.33 5.55 -6.00
C LEU A 268 6.91 4.07 -5.97
N GLN A 269 7.73 3.16 -5.41
CA GLN A 269 7.35 1.75 -5.26
C GLN A 269 6.09 1.56 -4.39
N ALA A 270 5.90 2.40 -3.35
CA ALA A 270 4.71 2.39 -2.50
C ALA A 270 3.42 2.66 -3.30
N TYR A 271 3.53 3.36 -4.44
CA TYR A 271 2.44 3.67 -5.35
C TYR A 271 2.40 2.74 -6.57
N GLN A 272 3.06 1.58 -6.50
CA GLN A 272 3.07 0.51 -7.50
C GLN A 272 3.66 0.91 -8.86
N PHE A 273 4.60 1.87 -8.90
CA PHE A 273 5.39 2.14 -10.09
C PHE A 273 6.51 1.10 -10.22
N LYS A 274 6.68 0.51 -11.41
CA LYS A 274 7.76 -0.46 -11.69
C LYS A 274 9.12 0.24 -11.81
N SER A 275 10.21 -0.45 -11.44
CA SER A 275 11.58 0.09 -11.49
C SER A 275 11.96 0.68 -12.86
N SER A 276 11.64 -0.02 -13.96
CA SER A 276 11.91 0.48 -15.32
C SER A 276 11.17 1.79 -15.63
N LYS A 277 9.96 1.95 -15.10
CA LYS A 277 9.18 3.18 -15.26
C LYS A 277 9.73 4.31 -14.41
N ILE A 278 10.22 4.02 -13.20
CA ILE A 278 10.85 5.02 -12.31
C ILE A 278 12.13 5.57 -12.93
N GLN A 279 12.97 4.71 -13.49
CA GLN A 279 14.16 5.12 -14.26
C GLN A 279 13.77 6.03 -15.45
N TYR A 280 12.74 5.65 -16.20
CA TYR A 280 12.22 6.45 -17.31
C TYR A 280 11.74 7.84 -16.86
N ILE A 281 10.96 7.90 -15.76
CA ILE A 281 10.48 9.16 -15.17
C ILE A 281 11.65 10.05 -14.75
N TYR A 282 12.65 9.50 -14.09
CA TYR A 282 13.82 10.26 -13.63
C TYR A 282 14.63 10.84 -14.80
N ASN A 283 14.87 10.05 -15.84
CA ASN A 283 15.64 10.49 -17.01
C ASN A 283 14.95 11.67 -17.74
N ARG A 284 13.64 11.76 -17.64
CA ARG A 284 12.81 12.81 -18.24
C ARG A 284 12.46 13.98 -17.30
N ARG A 285 13.17 14.10 -16.17
CA ARG A 285 12.88 15.13 -15.14
C ARG A 285 13.03 16.56 -15.64
N ALA A 286 13.90 16.80 -16.63
CA ALA A 286 14.16 18.12 -17.22
C ALA A 286 13.20 18.48 -18.37
N GLU A 287 12.32 17.58 -18.81
CA GLU A 287 11.37 17.85 -19.89
C GLU A 287 10.27 18.83 -19.47
N GLU A 288 9.48 19.28 -20.45
CA GLU A 288 8.37 20.20 -20.21
C GLU A 288 7.32 19.61 -19.24
N SER A 289 6.69 20.50 -18.47
CA SER A 289 5.62 20.13 -17.56
C SER A 289 4.37 19.62 -18.29
N GLY A 290 3.66 18.67 -17.68
CA GLY A 290 2.40 18.13 -18.18
C GLY A 290 2.43 16.64 -18.52
N ALA A 291 3.60 16.01 -18.55
CA ALA A 291 3.71 14.57 -18.77
C ALA A 291 3.03 13.78 -17.62
N LEU A 292 2.23 12.77 -18.00
CA LEU A 292 1.48 11.92 -17.07
C LEU A 292 1.96 10.48 -17.17
N TYR A 293 2.26 9.89 -16.03
CA TYR A 293 2.66 8.50 -15.90
C TYR A 293 1.67 7.78 -14.97
N THR A 294 1.34 6.53 -15.28
CA THR A 294 0.34 5.75 -14.50
C THR A 294 0.94 4.47 -13.96
N SER A 295 0.54 4.08 -12.77
CA SER A 295 0.69 2.74 -12.19
C SER A 295 -0.67 2.03 -12.21
N LYS A 296 -0.80 0.91 -11.49
CA LYS A 296 -2.12 0.24 -11.34
C LYS A 296 -3.10 1.04 -10.49
N THR A 297 -2.64 1.84 -9.55
CA THR A 297 -3.45 2.52 -8.53
C THR A 297 -3.30 4.03 -8.53
N HIS A 298 -2.20 4.56 -9.06
CA HIS A 298 -1.88 5.99 -9.00
C HIS A 298 -1.41 6.52 -10.36
N GLN A 299 -1.51 7.82 -10.49
CA GLN A 299 -0.95 8.60 -11.59
C GLN A 299 0.07 9.61 -11.03
N LEU A 300 1.12 9.88 -11.80
CA LEU A 300 2.16 10.84 -11.50
C LEU A 300 2.21 11.88 -12.60
N LEU A 301 2.00 13.12 -12.21
CA LEU A 301 2.12 14.29 -13.09
C LEU A 301 3.52 14.90 -12.92
N ARG A 302 4.24 15.11 -14.03
CA ARG A 302 5.41 16.00 -14.09
C ARG A 302 4.91 17.44 -14.16
N ASP A 303 4.94 18.18 -13.05
CA ASP A 303 4.68 19.62 -13.02
C ASP A 303 6.01 20.40 -13.05
N ARG A 304 6.00 21.73 -12.94
CA ARG A 304 7.16 22.64 -13.16
C ARG A 304 8.38 22.26 -12.30
N THR A 305 8.16 22.12 -11.01
CA THR A 305 9.22 21.86 -10.01
C THR A 305 9.01 20.56 -9.24
N HIS A 306 7.84 19.92 -9.40
CA HIS A 306 7.46 18.74 -8.63
C HIS A 306 6.95 17.62 -9.52
N TRP A 307 7.14 16.39 -9.08
CA TRP A 307 6.27 15.29 -9.45
C TRP A 307 5.11 15.21 -8.47
N ILE A 308 3.90 15.10 -8.97
CA ILE A 308 2.69 15.04 -8.13
C ILE A 308 2.05 13.67 -8.31
N VAL A 309 1.99 12.89 -7.24
CA VAL A 309 1.33 11.57 -7.22
C VAL A 309 -0.09 11.73 -6.70
N SER A 310 -1.06 11.18 -7.42
CA SER A 310 -2.48 11.18 -7.07
C SER A 310 -3.10 9.80 -7.32
N PRO A 311 -4.08 9.33 -6.53
CA PRO A 311 -4.87 8.16 -6.87
C PRO A 311 -5.55 8.34 -8.22
N ILE A 312 -5.75 7.23 -8.97
CA ILE A 312 -6.55 7.26 -10.20
C ILE A 312 -8.02 7.41 -9.81
N SER A 313 -8.62 8.55 -10.16
CA SER A 313 -10.06 8.80 -10.00
C SER A 313 -10.83 8.12 -11.12
N LYS A 314 -11.93 7.43 -10.80
CA LYS A 314 -12.77 6.75 -11.79
C LYS A 314 -13.85 7.63 -12.40
N ASP A 315 -14.17 8.80 -11.83
CA ASP A 315 -15.32 9.62 -12.25
C ASP A 315 -14.98 11.13 -12.37
N ASN A 316 -14.81 11.60 -13.61
CA ASN A 316 -14.76 13.02 -13.95
C ASN A 316 -15.90 13.46 -14.91
N THR A 317 -16.93 12.64 -15.11
CA THR A 317 -17.98 12.95 -16.11
C THR A 317 -19.34 13.29 -15.52
N SER A 318 -19.48 13.28 -14.19
CA SER A 318 -20.77 13.54 -13.53
C SER A 318 -21.17 15.02 -13.62
N LYS A 319 -22.41 15.23 -14.08
CA LYS A 319 -23.15 16.48 -13.99
C LYS A 319 -24.14 16.37 -12.85
N HIS A 320 -24.08 17.31 -11.90
CA HIS A 320 -24.97 17.30 -10.75
C HIS A 320 -25.92 18.50 -10.82
N SER A 321 -27.22 18.24 -10.88
CA SER A 321 -28.28 19.29 -10.92
C SER A 321 -28.58 19.82 -9.52
N LEU A 322 -28.90 21.11 -9.48
CA LEU A 322 -29.32 21.87 -8.28
C LEU A 322 -30.84 22.16 -8.35
N ASP A 323 -31.65 21.20 -8.76
CA ASP A 323 -33.11 21.38 -8.90
C ASP A 323 -33.75 21.88 -7.61
N ASN A 324 -33.35 21.31 -6.47
CA ASN A 324 -33.84 21.68 -5.14
C ASN A 324 -33.48 23.11 -4.72
N LEU A 325 -32.41 23.69 -5.29
CA LEU A 325 -32.01 25.07 -4.97
C LEU A 325 -33.06 26.06 -5.51
N TYR A 326 -33.56 25.85 -6.73
CA TYR A 326 -34.59 26.71 -7.33
C TYR A 326 -35.89 26.71 -6.50
N GLU A 327 -36.35 25.55 -6.08
CA GLU A 327 -37.53 25.45 -5.22
C GLU A 327 -37.31 26.12 -3.85
N SER A 328 -36.13 25.96 -3.27
CA SER A 328 -35.78 26.54 -1.97
C SER A 328 -35.69 28.07 -2.05
N ILE A 329 -35.09 28.63 -3.09
CA ILE A 329 -34.98 30.07 -3.32
C ILE A 329 -36.35 30.76 -3.42
N ASN A 330 -37.35 30.09 -3.96
CA ASN A 330 -38.71 30.62 -4.06
C ASN A 330 -39.50 30.55 -2.74
N LYS A 331 -39.04 29.77 -1.77
CA LYS A 331 -39.75 29.57 -0.46
C LYS A 331 -39.03 30.18 0.73
N GLN A 332 -37.73 30.42 0.62
CA GLN A 332 -36.86 30.85 1.74
C GLN A 332 -35.88 31.91 1.25
N THR A 333 -35.34 32.71 2.18
CA THR A 333 -34.32 33.73 1.90
C THR A 333 -32.90 33.26 2.15
N LYS A 334 -32.70 32.12 2.82
CA LYS A 334 -31.39 31.53 3.11
C LYS A 334 -31.50 30.04 3.32
N GLY A 335 -30.40 29.31 3.11
CA GLY A 335 -30.32 27.86 3.34
C GLY A 335 -28.95 27.29 3.01
N ASN A 336 -28.86 25.98 3.12
CA ASN A 336 -27.65 25.22 2.85
C ASN A 336 -28.00 24.06 1.89
N PHE A 337 -27.01 23.63 1.10
CA PHE A 337 -27.09 22.40 0.34
C PHE A 337 -25.73 21.74 0.20
N ASN A 338 -25.73 20.41 0.03
CA ASN A 338 -24.55 19.61 -0.26
C ASN A 338 -24.68 19.02 -1.64
N LEU A 339 -23.64 19.18 -2.47
CA LEU A 339 -23.63 18.61 -3.83
C LEU A 339 -22.21 18.23 -4.23
N ALA A 340 -22.03 17.06 -4.80
CA ALA A 340 -20.73 16.54 -5.24
C ALA A 340 -19.64 16.54 -4.13
N GLY A 341 -20.05 16.35 -2.86
CA GLY A 341 -19.15 16.40 -1.71
C GLY A 341 -18.75 17.82 -1.27
N LEU A 342 -19.35 18.85 -1.85
CA LEU A 342 -19.13 20.26 -1.52
C LEU A 342 -20.34 20.78 -0.71
N ALA A 343 -20.07 21.55 0.34
CA ALA A 343 -21.08 22.20 1.14
C ALA A 343 -21.20 23.69 0.75
N PHE A 344 -22.42 24.14 0.56
CA PHE A 344 -22.73 25.51 0.18
C PHE A 344 -23.74 26.11 1.14
N GLN A 345 -23.54 27.41 1.48
CA GLN A 345 -24.56 28.27 2.07
C GLN A 345 -25.04 29.26 1.02
N TRP A 346 -26.32 29.57 1.03
CA TRP A 346 -26.89 30.57 0.15
C TRP A 346 -27.82 31.53 0.94
N GLU A 347 -27.87 32.76 0.46
CA GLU A 347 -28.69 33.84 1.04
C GLU A 347 -29.17 34.77 -0.08
N ILE A 348 -30.44 35.19 -0.02
CA ILE A 348 -31.00 36.18 -0.94
C ILE A 348 -31.18 37.49 -0.19
N SER A 349 -30.74 38.58 -0.81
CA SER A 349 -30.95 39.96 -0.33
C SER A 349 -31.58 40.82 -1.40
N THR A 350 -32.51 41.68 -0.99
CA THR A 350 -33.09 42.79 -1.81
C THR A 350 -32.48 44.12 -1.48
N GLN A 351 -31.62 44.18 -0.47
CA GLN A 351 -30.92 45.40 -0.04
C GLN A 351 -29.49 45.44 -0.60
N LYS A 352 -28.94 46.65 -0.80
CA LYS A 352 -27.53 46.83 -1.21
C LYS A 352 -26.62 46.26 -0.10
N VAL A 353 -25.92 45.17 -0.42
CA VAL A 353 -24.99 44.51 0.46
C VAL A 353 -23.57 45.00 0.15
N ASN A 354 -22.71 45.06 1.17
CA ASN A 354 -21.28 45.28 0.93
C ASN A 354 -20.68 44.06 0.21
N LEU A 355 -20.43 44.19 -1.09
CA LEU A 355 -20.05 43.11 -2.00
C LEU A 355 -18.56 42.74 -1.84
N LYS A 356 -18.17 42.09 -0.75
CA LYS A 356 -16.83 41.48 -0.61
C LYS A 356 -16.79 40.10 -1.27
N THR A 357 -16.59 40.06 -2.57
CA THR A 357 -16.36 38.81 -3.31
C THR A 357 -14.99 38.25 -2.96
N THR A 358 -14.96 36.99 -2.59
CA THR A 358 -13.72 36.24 -2.35
C THR A 358 -13.68 34.99 -3.28
N SER A 359 -12.64 34.20 -3.24
CA SER A 359 -12.62 32.94 -3.97
C SER A 359 -13.70 31.93 -3.50
N LYS A 360 -14.20 32.09 -2.26
CA LYS A 360 -15.20 31.21 -1.63
C LYS A 360 -16.60 31.81 -1.56
N THR A 361 -16.71 33.11 -1.59
CA THR A 361 -17.99 33.84 -1.47
C THR A 361 -18.23 34.67 -2.72
N ILE A 362 -19.35 34.44 -3.37
CA ILE A 362 -19.74 35.14 -4.59
C ILE A 362 -21.13 35.80 -4.45
N TYR A 363 -21.38 36.81 -5.25
CA TYR A 363 -22.65 37.50 -5.37
C TYR A 363 -23.06 37.53 -6.82
N LEU A 364 -24.29 37.08 -7.11
CA LEU A 364 -24.84 37.00 -8.46
C LEU A 364 -26.16 37.76 -8.53
N ASP A 365 -26.43 38.36 -9.69
CA ASP A 365 -27.74 38.92 -10.00
C ASP A 365 -28.72 37.77 -10.25
N LEU A 366 -29.60 37.51 -9.27
CA LEU A 366 -30.53 36.37 -9.29
C LEU A 366 -31.46 36.41 -10.51
N ASP A 367 -31.83 37.61 -10.95
CA ASP A 367 -32.79 37.84 -12.03
C ASP A 367 -32.15 37.54 -13.45
N GLN A 368 -30.84 37.45 -13.53
CA GLN A 368 -30.08 37.05 -14.71
C GLN A 368 -29.85 35.56 -14.82
N LEU A 369 -30.15 34.76 -13.78
CA LEU A 369 -29.85 33.34 -13.78
C LEU A 369 -30.93 32.51 -14.46
N ASN A 370 -30.50 31.54 -15.28
CA ASN A 370 -31.39 30.57 -15.91
C ASN A 370 -31.34 29.24 -15.13
N PHE A 371 -32.40 28.96 -14.35
CA PHE A 371 -32.51 27.73 -13.59
C PHE A 371 -32.97 26.53 -14.45
N PRO A 372 -32.65 25.26 -14.03
CA PRO A 372 -31.85 24.89 -12.87
C PRO A 372 -30.37 25.18 -13.06
N LEU A 373 -29.66 25.45 -11.96
CA LEU A 373 -28.21 25.51 -11.92
C LEU A 373 -27.64 24.09 -11.78
N TYR A 374 -26.40 23.89 -12.19
CA TYR A 374 -25.72 22.61 -12.03
C TYR A 374 -24.21 22.74 -11.85
N LEU A 375 -23.61 21.75 -11.21
CA LEU A 375 -22.15 21.60 -11.12
C LEU A 375 -21.66 20.61 -12.16
N ARG A 376 -20.57 20.95 -12.82
CA ARG A 376 -19.83 20.03 -13.71
C ARG A 376 -18.34 20.32 -13.66
N HIS A 377 -17.54 19.36 -14.04
CA HIS A 377 -16.13 19.63 -14.35
C HIS A 377 -15.99 20.42 -15.67
N TRP A 378 -14.85 21.09 -15.77
CA TRP A 378 -14.51 21.81 -17.00
C TRP A 378 -14.28 20.84 -18.18
N LYS A 379 -14.45 21.32 -19.38
CA LYS A 379 -14.15 20.60 -20.62
C LYS A 379 -13.39 21.51 -21.59
N ASP A 380 -12.68 20.90 -22.53
CA ASP A 380 -11.98 21.67 -23.53
C ASP A 380 -12.98 22.49 -24.39
N GLY A 381 -12.58 23.71 -24.74
CA GLY A 381 -13.46 24.68 -25.43
C GLY A 381 -14.27 25.56 -24.48
N ASP A 382 -14.34 25.31 -23.16
CA ASP A 382 -15.06 26.18 -22.24
C ASP A 382 -14.53 27.62 -22.25
N ILE A 383 -15.48 28.57 -22.27
CA ILE A 383 -15.22 30.00 -22.21
C ILE A 383 -16.07 30.64 -21.11
N PHE A 384 -15.56 31.69 -20.48
CA PHE A 384 -16.30 32.53 -19.54
C PHE A 384 -15.78 33.97 -19.61
N TYR A 385 -16.40 34.88 -18.89
CA TYR A 385 -16.06 36.30 -18.84
C TYR A 385 -15.59 36.66 -17.44
N PRO A 386 -14.29 36.51 -17.10
CA PRO A 386 -13.82 36.68 -15.73
C PRO A 386 -14.15 38.06 -15.15
N LEU A 387 -14.73 38.10 -13.95
CA LEU A 387 -15.02 39.35 -13.23
C LEU A 387 -13.76 40.21 -13.12
N GLY A 388 -13.87 41.51 -13.48
CA GLY A 388 -12.75 42.46 -13.49
C GLY A 388 -11.99 42.52 -14.84
N MET A 389 -12.45 41.82 -15.87
CA MET A 389 -11.90 41.91 -17.23
C MET A 389 -12.77 42.73 -18.21
N GLN A 390 -13.64 43.56 -17.69
CA GLN A 390 -14.49 44.49 -18.49
C GLN A 390 -15.27 43.78 -19.60
N GLY A 391 -15.86 42.62 -19.31
CA GLY A 391 -16.66 41.86 -20.23
C GLY A 391 -15.87 41.13 -21.36
N LYS A 392 -14.54 41.06 -21.27
CA LYS A 392 -13.72 40.32 -22.26
C LYS A 392 -13.80 38.81 -21.98
N LYS A 393 -14.16 38.06 -23.06
CA LYS A 393 -14.19 36.59 -23.00
C LYS A 393 -12.80 35.99 -22.91
N LYS A 394 -12.67 34.87 -22.16
CA LYS A 394 -11.43 34.12 -22.00
C LYS A 394 -11.68 32.62 -22.09
N LYS A 395 -10.84 31.89 -22.81
CA LYS A 395 -10.84 30.41 -22.74
C LYS A 395 -10.46 29.97 -21.35
N LEU A 396 -11.21 29.03 -20.79
CA LEU A 396 -10.95 28.53 -19.41
C LEU A 396 -9.57 27.88 -19.29
N SER A 397 -9.13 27.14 -20.32
CA SER A 397 -7.78 26.57 -20.39
C SER A 397 -6.66 27.65 -20.30
N LYS A 398 -6.87 28.83 -20.88
CA LYS A 398 -5.94 29.97 -20.78
C LYS A 398 -5.99 30.60 -19.39
N PHE A 399 -7.19 30.74 -18.81
CA PHE A 399 -7.36 31.23 -17.44
C PHE A 399 -6.60 30.34 -16.44
N PHE A 400 -6.74 29.03 -16.53
CA PHE A 400 -6.01 28.08 -15.68
C PHE A 400 -4.47 28.17 -15.83
N LYS A 401 -3.98 28.43 -17.04
CA LYS A 401 -2.54 28.67 -17.25
C LYS A 401 -2.07 29.93 -16.55
N ASP A 402 -2.84 31.02 -16.65
CA ASP A 402 -2.48 32.32 -16.06
C ASP A 402 -2.44 32.27 -14.53
N ILE A 403 -3.34 31.51 -13.89
CA ILE A 403 -3.33 31.28 -12.44
C ILE A 403 -2.45 30.07 -12.03
N LYS A 404 -1.67 29.52 -12.96
CA LYS A 404 -0.65 28.47 -12.76
C LYS A 404 -1.20 27.16 -12.18
N MET A 405 -2.46 26.81 -12.43
CA MET A 405 -3.02 25.51 -12.02
C MET A 405 -2.35 24.35 -12.75
N ASN A 406 -2.00 23.31 -12.01
CA ASN A 406 -1.53 22.06 -12.59
C ASN A 406 -2.70 21.23 -13.18
N ARG A 407 -2.39 20.14 -13.88
CA ARG A 407 -3.40 19.32 -14.54
C ARG A 407 -4.42 18.72 -13.57
N PHE A 408 -3.98 18.21 -12.41
CA PHE A 408 -4.88 17.61 -11.41
C PHE A 408 -5.82 18.65 -10.81
N GLU A 409 -5.32 19.86 -10.53
CA GLU A 409 -6.14 20.96 -10.04
C GLU A 409 -7.20 21.38 -11.07
N LYS A 410 -6.84 21.42 -12.36
CA LYS A 410 -7.79 21.70 -13.44
C LYS A 410 -8.88 20.63 -13.50
N ASP A 411 -8.46 19.34 -13.53
CA ASP A 411 -9.37 18.22 -13.66
C ASP A 411 -10.30 18.08 -12.45
N ALA A 412 -9.86 18.53 -11.27
CA ALA A 412 -10.66 18.58 -10.03
C ALA A 412 -11.53 19.83 -9.91
N THR A 413 -11.39 20.83 -10.80
CA THR A 413 -12.11 22.11 -10.67
C THR A 413 -13.57 21.94 -11.10
N TRP A 414 -14.47 22.30 -10.19
CA TRP A 414 -15.90 22.39 -10.46
C TRP A 414 -16.29 23.75 -11.05
N LEU A 415 -17.26 23.74 -11.94
CA LEU A 415 -17.91 24.92 -12.50
C LEU A 415 -19.36 24.93 -12.08
N LEU A 416 -19.84 26.08 -11.58
CA LEU A 416 -21.26 26.34 -11.44
C LEU A 416 -21.76 26.92 -12.76
N CYS A 417 -22.76 26.29 -13.37
CA CYS A 417 -23.32 26.68 -14.66
C CYS A 417 -24.83 26.88 -14.54
N ASP A 418 -25.39 27.72 -15.43
CA ASP A 418 -26.84 27.85 -15.62
C ASP A 418 -27.38 26.81 -16.62
N ASN A 419 -28.72 26.74 -16.76
CA ASN A 419 -29.39 25.81 -17.67
C ASN A 419 -28.99 26.00 -19.16
N LYS A 420 -28.58 27.19 -19.56
CA LYS A 420 -28.06 27.46 -20.90
C LYS A 420 -26.62 27.10 -21.13
N GLY A 421 -25.94 26.58 -20.05
CA GLY A 421 -24.55 26.19 -20.11
C GLY A 421 -23.55 27.30 -19.85
N ALA A 422 -24.01 28.50 -19.52
CA ALA A 422 -23.12 29.61 -19.15
C ALA A 422 -22.44 29.34 -17.83
N ILE A 423 -21.14 29.56 -17.76
CA ILE A 423 -20.36 29.42 -16.53
C ILE A 423 -20.64 30.65 -15.66
N LEU A 424 -21.11 30.44 -14.43
CA LEU A 424 -21.37 31.50 -13.43
C LEU A 424 -20.17 31.69 -12.52
N TRP A 425 -19.53 30.57 -12.15
CA TRP A 425 -18.43 30.55 -11.20
C TRP A 425 -17.48 29.39 -11.48
N VAL A 426 -16.21 29.68 -11.59
CA VAL A 426 -15.12 28.71 -11.49
C VAL A 426 -14.85 28.55 -10.00
N LEU A 427 -15.34 27.47 -9.39
CA LEU A 427 -15.36 27.29 -7.93
C LEU A 427 -13.99 27.49 -7.30
N GLY A 428 -13.97 28.25 -6.23
CA GLY A 428 -12.73 28.57 -5.54
C GLY A 428 -11.81 29.55 -6.26
N GLN A 429 -12.22 30.05 -7.45
CA GLN A 429 -11.39 30.94 -8.26
C GLN A 429 -12.09 32.26 -8.57
N ARG A 430 -12.93 32.31 -9.60
CA ARG A 430 -13.49 33.56 -10.11
C ARG A 430 -14.89 33.40 -10.69
N THR A 431 -15.72 34.42 -10.52
CA THR A 431 -17.06 34.54 -11.10
C THR A 431 -17.02 35.10 -12.52
N ASP A 432 -18.14 34.92 -13.20
CA ASP A 432 -18.37 35.52 -14.52
C ASP A 432 -18.93 36.95 -14.41
N ASP A 433 -18.42 37.89 -15.20
CA ASP A 433 -18.76 39.33 -15.18
C ASP A 433 -20.20 39.61 -15.63
N ARG A 434 -20.79 38.72 -16.45
CA ARG A 434 -22.15 38.87 -16.99
C ARG A 434 -23.24 38.75 -15.92
N PHE A 435 -22.95 38.05 -14.86
CA PHE A 435 -23.91 37.77 -13.75
C PHE A 435 -23.59 38.54 -12.48
N LYS A 436 -22.72 39.56 -12.55
CA LYS A 436 -22.36 40.39 -11.41
C LYS A 436 -23.53 41.25 -10.99
N VAL A 437 -23.55 41.58 -9.72
CA VAL A 437 -24.48 42.57 -9.15
C VAL A 437 -24.15 43.95 -9.70
N ILE A 438 -25.16 44.67 -10.19
CA ILE A 438 -25.11 46.04 -10.70
C ILE A 438 -26.09 46.94 -9.95
N GLU A 439 -26.11 48.24 -10.21
CA GLU A 439 -26.98 49.19 -9.50
C GLU A 439 -28.48 48.91 -9.67
N THR A 440 -28.85 48.29 -10.78
CA THR A 440 -30.25 47.97 -11.13
C THR A 440 -30.67 46.56 -10.65
N THR A 441 -29.79 45.76 -10.05
CA THR A 441 -30.09 44.43 -9.54
C THR A 441 -31.09 44.51 -8.40
N LYS A 442 -32.22 43.80 -8.50
CA LYS A 442 -33.28 43.75 -7.50
C LYS A 442 -33.11 42.65 -6.46
N ARG A 443 -32.63 41.48 -6.89
CA ARG A 443 -32.41 40.32 -6.02
C ARG A 443 -30.98 39.83 -6.16
N ILE A 444 -30.28 39.73 -5.03
CA ILE A 444 -28.89 39.31 -4.97
C ILE A 444 -28.83 37.90 -4.40
N LEU A 445 -28.25 36.93 -5.14
CA LEU A 445 -27.91 35.62 -4.62
C LEU A 445 -26.47 35.62 -4.13
N LYS A 446 -26.28 35.46 -2.84
CA LYS A 446 -24.98 35.18 -2.22
C LYS A 446 -24.78 33.67 -2.12
N LEU A 447 -23.65 33.15 -2.61
CA LEU A 447 -23.23 31.77 -2.45
C LEU A 447 -21.89 31.73 -1.72
N ASN A 448 -21.81 30.90 -0.70
CA ASN A 448 -20.59 30.66 0.06
C ASN A 448 -20.24 29.19 0.02
N LEU A 449 -19.02 28.86 -0.43
CA LEU A 449 -18.47 27.52 -0.43
C LEU A 449 -17.81 27.26 0.91
N GLU A 450 -18.37 26.35 1.69
CA GLU A 450 -17.78 25.92 2.96
C GLU A 450 -16.60 24.99 2.73
N GLN A 451 -15.61 25.06 3.61
CA GLN A 451 -14.58 24.02 3.64
C GLN A 451 -15.22 22.74 4.18
N THR A 452 -15.31 21.72 3.36
CA THR A 452 -15.57 20.37 3.87
C THR A 452 -14.46 20.03 4.87
N GLN A 453 -14.77 19.96 6.16
CA GLN A 453 -13.88 19.30 7.11
C GLN A 453 -13.84 17.83 6.67
N GLU A 454 -12.75 17.38 6.06
CA GLU A 454 -12.49 15.96 5.93
C GLU A 454 -12.50 15.39 7.36
N LYS A 455 -13.51 14.60 7.69
CA LYS A 455 -13.44 13.76 8.89
C LYS A 455 -12.25 12.82 8.69
N ASN A 456 -11.23 13.01 9.52
CA ASN A 456 -10.06 12.14 9.67
C ASN A 456 -10.48 10.67 9.87
#